data_28b4f7c294021f3ab37636f67c820d20
#
_entry.id   28b4f7c294021f3ab37636f67c820d20
#
_cell.length_a   1.000
_cell.length_b   1.000
_cell.length_c   1.000
_cell.angle_alpha   90.00
_cell.angle_beta   90.00
_cell.angle_gamma   90.00
#
_symmetry.space_group_name_H-M   'P 1'
#
loop_
_entity.id
_entity.type
_entity.pdbx_description
1 polymer ?
#
loop_
_entity_poly.entity_id
_entity_poly.type
_entity_poly.pdbx_seq_one_letter_code
_entity_poly.pdbx_strand_id
1 'polypeptide(L)' 'MLVLGIDPGTAITGSGLVREAQDGSLLAVAHGAITTSSKMAKPDRLVRIYKELNEVIKLHRPDSSAVEKLF' A
#
# COMPACT_ATOMS: atom_id res chain seq x y z
N MET A 1 -14.75 8.69 -0.39
CA MET A 1 -13.95 7.73 -1.19
C MET A 1 -12.74 7.29 -0.38
N LEU A 2 -12.51 6.01 -0.32
CA LEU A 2 -11.34 5.43 0.35
C LEU A 2 -10.29 5.05 -0.71
N VAL A 3 -9.09 5.59 -0.58
CA VAL A 3 -8.01 5.38 -1.55
C VAL A 3 -6.83 4.71 -0.86
N LEU A 4 -6.32 3.64 -1.47
CA LEU A 4 -5.10 2.98 -1.06
C LEU A 4 -3.92 3.56 -1.86
N GLY A 5 -2.98 4.17 -1.16
CA GLY A 5 -1.72 4.62 -1.74
C GLY A 5 -0.61 3.60 -1.49
N ILE A 6 0.18 3.31 -2.49
CA ILE A 6 1.29 2.36 -2.42
C ILE A 6 2.56 3.07 -2.84
N ASP A 7 3.56 3.05 -1.98
CA ASP A 7 4.88 3.63 -2.24
C ASP A 7 5.91 2.49 -2.25
N PRO A 8 6.24 1.93 -3.42
CA PRO A 8 7.15 0.80 -3.50
C PRO A 8 8.61 1.23 -3.29
N GLY A 9 9.30 0.49 -2.44
CA GLY A 9 10.72 0.65 -2.20
C GLY A 9 11.49 -0.64 -2.44
N THR A 10 12.81 -0.59 -2.31
CA THR A 10 13.67 -1.78 -2.52
C THR A 10 13.51 -2.81 -1.42
N ALA A 11 13.45 -2.38 -0.17
CA ALA A 11 13.32 -3.27 0.99
C ALA A 11 12.02 -3.04 1.75
N ILE A 12 11.41 -1.87 1.59
CA ILE A 12 10.19 -1.48 2.29
C ILE A 12 9.21 -0.93 1.26
N THR A 13 7.99 -1.47 1.28
CA THR A 13 6.86 -0.94 0.51
C THR A 13 5.89 -0.29 1.49
N GLY A 14 5.73 1.01 1.37
CA GLY A 14 4.78 1.76 2.18
C GLY A 14 3.37 1.64 1.64
N SER A 15 2.40 1.62 2.53
CA SER A 15 0.98 1.68 2.16
C SER A 15 0.25 2.66 3.07
N GLY A 16 -0.73 3.35 2.51
CA GLY A 16 -1.55 4.29 3.26
C GLY A 16 -2.98 4.28 2.75
N LEU A 17 -3.93 4.39 3.66
CA LEU A 17 -5.34 4.52 3.34
C LEU A 17 -5.80 5.92 3.69
N VAL A 18 -6.37 6.60 2.73
CA VAL A 18 -6.87 7.97 2.88
C VAL A 18 -8.35 8.00 2.51
N ARG A 19 -9.15 8.57 3.41
CA ARG A 19 -10.57 8.78 3.16
C ARG A 19 -10.82 10.24 2.82
N GLU A 20 -11.53 10.46 1.72
CA GLU A 20 -12.02 11.78 1.34
C GLU A 20 -13.42 11.97 1.91
N ALA A 21 -13.59 13.01 2.71
CA ALA A 21 -14.89 13.39 3.28
C ALA A 21 -15.70 14.19 2.26
N GLN A 22 -16.99 14.40 2.55
CA GLN A 22 -17.91 15.12 1.67
C GLN A 22 -17.47 16.57 1.41
N ASP A 23 -16.80 17.19 2.36
CA ASP A 23 -16.28 18.54 2.23
C ASP A 23 -14.95 18.64 1.46
N GLY A 24 -14.45 17.50 0.98
CA GLY A 24 -13.18 17.43 0.28
C GLY A 24 -11.96 17.30 1.16
N SER A 25 -12.12 17.29 2.48
CA SER A 25 -11.01 17.09 3.39
C SER A 25 -10.52 15.64 3.34
N LEU A 26 -9.23 15.45 3.63
CA LEU A 26 -8.59 14.14 3.60
C LEU A 26 -8.27 13.69 5.01
N LEU A 27 -8.57 12.43 5.31
CA LEU A 27 -8.30 11.82 6.60
C LEU A 27 -7.47 10.55 6.41
N ALA A 28 -6.32 10.48 7.06
CA ALA A 28 -5.53 9.28 7.09
C ALA A 28 -6.23 8.23 7.97
N VAL A 29 -6.59 7.10 7.37
CA VAL A 29 -7.29 6.02 8.05
C VAL A 29 -6.31 5.01 8.63
N ALA A 30 -5.30 4.64 7.85
CA ALA A 30 -4.30 3.68 8.26
C ALA A 30 -3.03 3.87 7.44
N HIS A 31 -1.92 3.42 7.97
CA HIS A 31 -0.67 3.33 7.22
C HIS A 31 0.09 2.11 7.70
N GLY A 32 0.96 1.62 6.84
CA GLY A 32 1.77 0.46 7.16
C GLY A 32 2.95 0.33 6.21
N ALA A 33 3.79 -0.64 6.49
CA ALA A 33 4.93 -0.94 5.65
C ALA A 33 5.08 -2.45 5.51
N ILE A 34 5.39 -2.88 4.30
CA ILE A 34 5.73 -4.27 4.01
C ILE A 34 7.24 -4.33 3.89
N THR A 35 7.88 -4.96 4.86
CA THR A 35 9.32 -5.08 4.89
C THR A 35 9.76 -6.41 4.29
N THR A 36 10.67 -6.35 3.32
CA THR A 36 11.31 -7.52 2.74
C THR A 36 12.81 -7.40 2.89
N SER A 37 13.49 -8.53 3.02
CA SER A 37 14.95 -8.52 3.09
C SER A 37 15.55 -8.25 1.71
N SER A 38 16.60 -7.42 1.65
CA SER A 38 17.37 -7.21 0.42
C SER A 38 18.06 -8.50 -0.05
N LYS A 39 18.18 -9.49 0.84
CA LYS A 39 18.74 -10.79 0.52
C LYS A 39 17.73 -11.77 -0.08
N MET A 40 16.44 -11.45 -0.03
CA MET A 40 15.42 -12.27 -0.68
C MET A 40 15.55 -12.15 -2.20
N ALA A 41 15.32 -13.25 -2.90
CA ALA A 41 15.21 -13.23 -4.35
C ALA A 41 14.03 -12.36 -4.78
N LYS A 42 14.17 -11.64 -5.89
CA LYS A 42 13.11 -10.73 -6.38
C LYS A 42 11.75 -11.40 -6.53
N PRO A 43 11.64 -12.63 -7.09
CA PRO A 43 10.33 -13.28 -7.19
C PRO A 43 9.67 -13.51 -5.83
N ASP A 44 10.45 -13.90 -4.82
CA ASP A 44 9.94 -14.15 -3.48
C ASP A 44 9.47 -12.84 -2.80
N ARG A 45 10.19 -11.75 -3.03
CA ARG A 45 9.81 -10.43 -2.53
C ARG A 45 8.50 -9.96 -3.13
N LEU A 46 8.34 -10.14 -4.44
CA LEU A 46 7.11 -9.75 -5.14
C LEU A 46 5.91 -10.57 -4.66
N VAL A 47 6.09 -11.86 -4.43
CA VAL A 47 5.03 -12.73 -3.90
C VAL A 47 4.60 -12.26 -2.51
N ARG A 48 5.56 -11.93 -1.65
CA ARG A 48 5.25 -11.45 -0.31
C ARG A 48 4.49 -10.12 -0.33
N ILE A 49 4.96 -9.16 -1.13
CA ILE A 49 4.29 -7.87 -1.29
C ILE A 49 2.87 -8.06 -1.81
N TYR A 50 2.71 -8.90 -2.82
CA TYR A 50 1.40 -9.21 -3.39
C TYR A 50 0.43 -9.77 -2.36
N LYS A 51 0.88 -10.75 -1.56
CA LYS A 51 0.03 -11.36 -0.53
C LYS A 51 -0.38 -10.36 0.54
N GLU A 52 0.54 -9.56 1.03
CA GLU A 52 0.26 -8.58 2.07
C GLU A 52 -0.62 -7.44 1.58
N LEU A 53 -0.41 -6.97 0.34
CA LEU A 53 -1.30 -5.98 -0.26
C LEU A 53 -2.72 -6.52 -0.48
N ASN A 54 -2.84 -7.78 -0.88
CA ASN A 54 -4.16 -8.42 -1.01
C ASN A 54 -4.90 -8.47 0.32
N GLU A 55 -4.20 -8.74 1.41
CA GLU A 55 -4.81 -8.72 2.74
C GLU A 55 -5.32 -7.34 3.12
N VAL A 56 -4.54 -6.30 2.83
CA VAL A 56 -4.94 -4.91 3.06
C VAL A 56 -6.19 -4.56 2.25
N ILE A 57 -6.20 -4.93 0.97
CA ILE A 57 -7.33 -4.67 0.08
C ILE A 57 -8.59 -5.41 0.56
N LYS A 58 -8.47 -6.67 0.96
CA LYS A 58 -9.60 -7.45 1.46
C LYS A 58 -10.15 -6.89 2.76
N LEU A 59 -9.28 -6.43 3.63
CA LEU A 59 -9.67 -5.90 4.95
C LEU A 59 -10.38 -4.55 4.82
N HIS A 60 -9.84 -3.64 4.04
CA HIS A 60 -10.30 -2.26 3.97
C HIS A 60 -11.21 -1.95 2.79
N ARG A 61 -11.17 -2.75 1.73
CA ARG A 61 -11.97 -2.60 0.51
C ARG A 61 -11.94 -1.16 -0.04
N PRO A 62 -10.77 -0.65 -0.40
CA PRO A 62 -10.68 0.70 -0.93
C PRO A 62 -11.41 0.83 -2.28
N ASP A 63 -11.93 2.02 -2.55
CA ASP A 63 -12.61 2.32 -3.82
C ASP A 63 -11.64 2.43 -4.98
N SER A 64 -10.41 2.82 -4.70
CA SER A 64 -9.39 3.05 -5.70
C SER A 64 -8.01 2.85 -5.10
N SER A 65 -7.01 2.70 -5.94
CA SER A 65 -5.62 2.61 -5.53
C SER A 65 -4.74 3.46 -6.43
N ALA A 66 -3.63 3.93 -5.86
CA ALA A 66 -2.61 4.67 -6.59
C ALA A 66 -1.23 4.16 -6.18
N VAL A 67 -0.35 4.02 -7.16
CA VAL A 67 1.03 3.60 -6.93
C VAL A 67 1.93 4.76 -7.28
N GLU A 68 2.71 5.20 -6.30
CA GLU A 68 3.70 6.23 -6.52
C GLU A 68 4.97 5.59 -7.09
N LYS A 69 5.47 6.14 -8.17
CA LYS A 69 6.67 5.62 -8.82
C LYS A 69 7.81 6.60 -8.61
N LEU A 70 8.78 6.19 -7.83
CA LEU A 70 10.02 6.96 -7.61
C LEU A 70 11.08 6.54 -8.62
N PHE A 71 11.71 7.52 -9.23
CA PHE A 71 12.85 7.34 -10.12
C PHE A 71 14.14 7.76 -9.44
#